data_87fbb92fe1967eccb343c6b6887671cb
#
_entry.id   87fbb92fe1967eccb343c6b6887671cb
#
_cell.length_a   1.000
_cell.length_b   1.000
_cell.length_c   1.000
_cell.angle_alpha   90.00
_cell.angle_beta   90.00
_cell.angle_gamma   90.00
#
_symmetry.space_group_name_H-M   'P 1'
#
loop_
_entity.id
_entity.type
_entity.pdbx_description
1 polymer ?
#
loop_
_entity_poly.entity_id
_entity_poly.type
_entity_poly.pdbx_seq_one_letter_code
_entity_poly.pdbx_strand_id
1 'polypeptide(L)'
;RQIYEASLNKIKDQATKARLLYGNWCFVKNNDVAAYQSFNGEKHLVTGLKENVYDPFRPVILSFDFNVFPHMTCMVIQIDYVGKNVYFLEEILGKPKEKMNNSPQLAKYIKEKLLEEKHIGGIVITGDPAGTARSTQTEEGVNNFTIIENTLNEGALSATTKLLSKQPPQKTRLEWINKLFAGDEEWTIYIDMRCRKLTEDLIYQTTNEDGTKNKAKVTDPETLVKYEKYGHCSDTLDYVLCTFLSDSWGKYQRRGASAIPTITTAIITPNFMY
;
A
#
# COMPACT_ATOMS: atom_id res chain seq x y z
N ARG A 1 -24.79 30.00 -2.27
CA ARG A 1 -24.93 28.54 -2.42
C ARG A 1 -25.10 28.17 -3.90
N GLN A 2 -26.05 28.71 -4.65
CA GLN A 2 -26.31 28.40 -6.06
C GLN A 2 -25.08 28.66 -6.98
N ILE A 3 -24.33 29.76 -6.78
CA ILE A 3 -23.12 30.08 -7.58
C ILE A 3 -22.02 29.04 -7.35
N TYR A 4 -21.86 28.59 -6.12
CA TYR A 4 -20.87 27.56 -5.74
C TYR A 4 -21.22 26.20 -6.36
N GLU A 5 -22.47 25.77 -6.25
CA GLU A 5 -22.99 24.55 -6.87
C GLU A 5 -22.86 24.58 -8.41
N ALA A 6 -23.11 25.73 -9.03
CA ALA A 6 -22.94 25.90 -10.48
C ALA A 6 -21.45 25.80 -10.88
N SER A 7 -20.53 26.27 -10.06
CA SER A 7 -19.09 26.13 -10.29
C SER A 7 -18.63 24.67 -10.17
N LEU A 8 -19.12 23.95 -9.15
CA LEU A 8 -18.81 22.53 -8.97
C LEU A 8 -19.38 21.65 -10.10
N ASN A 9 -20.52 22.03 -10.66
CA ASN A 9 -21.11 21.31 -11.80
C ASN A 9 -20.27 21.38 -13.07
N LYS A 10 -19.39 22.38 -13.24
CA LYS A 10 -18.46 22.51 -14.36
C LYS A 10 -17.25 21.57 -14.26
N ILE A 11 -17.04 20.91 -13.13
CA ILE A 11 -15.95 19.96 -12.94
C ILE A 11 -16.18 18.78 -13.88
N LYS A 12 -15.22 18.54 -14.78
CA LYS A 12 -15.29 17.44 -15.76
C LYS A 12 -14.94 16.09 -15.13
N ASP A 13 -14.04 16.09 -14.13
CA ASP A 13 -13.66 14.86 -13.44
C ASP A 13 -14.78 14.37 -12.52
N GLN A 14 -15.33 13.20 -12.84
CA GLN A 14 -16.49 12.62 -12.16
C GLN A 14 -16.19 12.30 -10.67
N ALA A 15 -14.97 11.85 -10.37
CA ALA A 15 -14.61 11.53 -9.00
C ALA A 15 -14.47 12.79 -8.14
N THR A 16 -13.86 13.85 -8.67
CA THR A 16 -13.78 15.16 -8.00
C THR A 16 -15.17 15.77 -7.82
N LYS A 17 -16.03 15.65 -8.84
CA LYS A 17 -17.43 16.12 -8.77
C LYS A 17 -18.21 15.36 -7.71
N ALA A 18 -18.10 14.04 -7.67
CA ALA A 18 -18.77 13.20 -6.68
C ALA A 18 -18.37 13.57 -5.24
N ARG A 19 -17.10 13.81 -5.00
CA ARG A 19 -16.59 14.24 -3.67
C ARG A 19 -17.09 15.62 -3.28
N LEU A 20 -16.89 16.62 -4.14
CA LEU A 20 -17.13 18.02 -3.79
C LEU A 20 -18.61 18.39 -3.82
N LEU A 21 -19.40 17.80 -4.71
CA LEU A 21 -20.81 18.13 -4.86
C LEU A 21 -21.71 17.23 -4.02
N TYR A 22 -21.40 15.94 -3.93
CA TYR A 22 -22.25 14.94 -3.28
C TYR A 22 -21.66 14.36 -1.98
N GLY A 23 -20.43 14.76 -1.61
CA GLY A 23 -19.73 14.20 -0.43
C GLY A 23 -19.38 12.72 -0.61
N ASN A 24 -19.46 12.19 -1.81
CA ASN A 24 -19.12 10.79 -2.09
C ASN A 24 -17.62 10.61 -2.29
N TRP A 25 -16.92 10.36 -1.21
CA TRP A 25 -15.48 10.12 -1.19
C TRP A 25 -15.09 8.73 -1.71
N CYS A 26 -16.06 7.83 -1.78
CA CYS A 26 -15.90 6.45 -2.22
C CYS A 26 -16.19 6.26 -3.71
N PHE A 27 -16.48 7.33 -4.46
CA PHE A 27 -16.75 7.23 -5.88
C PHE A 27 -15.50 6.76 -6.62
N VAL A 28 -15.56 5.56 -7.18
CA VAL A 28 -14.54 4.97 -8.04
C VAL A 28 -14.97 5.15 -9.48
N LYS A 29 -14.14 5.83 -10.28
CA LYS A 29 -14.32 5.83 -11.74
C LYS A 29 -13.92 4.46 -12.24
N ASN A 30 -14.87 3.71 -12.78
CA ASN A 30 -14.58 2.45 -13.45
C ASN A 30 -13.74 2.78 -14.69
N ASN A 31 -12.43 2.55 -14.57
CA ASN A 31 -11.48 2.87 -15.64
C ASN A 31 -10.57 1.64 -15.81
N ASP A 32 -10.59 1.06 -17.01
CA ASP A 32 -9.82 -0.14 -17.36
C ASP A 32 -8.31 0.00 -17.12
N VAL A 33 -7.82 1.23 -16.96
CA VAL A 33 -6.43 1.54 -16.64
C VAL A 33 -6.17 1.78 -15.15
N ALA A 34 -7.17 1.66 -14.26
CA ALA A 34 -6.96 1.79 -12.83
C ALA A 34 -6.10 0.64 -12.30
N ALA A 35 -5.07 0.94 -11.47
CA ALA A 35 -4.21 -0.09 -10.90
C ALA A 35 -4.97 -0.98 -9.90
N TYR A 36 -5.89 -0.40 -9.15
CA TYR A 36 -6.70 -1.10 -8.14
C TYR A 36 -8.18 -1.11 -8.55
N GLN A 37 -8.48 -1.80 -9.66
CA GLN A 37 -9.80 -1.83 -10.31
C GLN A 37 -10.90 -2.35 -9.40
N SER A 38 -10.58 -3.31 -8.52
CA SER A 38 -11.52 -3.96 -7.61
C SER A 38 -11.66 -3.24 -6.26
N PHE A 39 -10.90 -2.16 -6.03
CA PHE A 39 -11.09 -1.36 -4.82
C PHE A 39 -12.46 -0.67 -4.85
N ASN A 40 -13.23 -0.88 -3.78
CA ASN A 40 -14.54 -0.25 -3.58
C ASN A 40 -14.57 0.41 -2.20
N GLY A 41 -14.68 1.73 -2.17
CA GLY A 41 -14.68 2.49 -0.93
C GLY A 41 -15.83 2.15 0.01
N GLU A 42 -17.02 1.83 -0.51
CA GLU A 42 -18.17 1.43 0.32
C GLU A 42 -17.93 0.10 1.05
N LYS A 43 -17.11 -0.78 0.46
CA LYS A 43 -16.78 -2.09 1.01
C LYS A 43 -15.55 -2.07 1.92
N HIS A 44 -14.54 -1.26 1.56
CA HIS A 44 -13.21 -1.35 2.17
C HIS A 44 -12.88 -0.21 3.11
N LEU A 45 -13.56 0.97 3.00
CA LEU A 45 -13.33 2.09 3.89
C LEU A 45 -14.25 2.02 5.10
N VAL A 46 -13.68 2.11 6.30
CA VAL A 46 -14.41 2.02 7.56
C VAL A 46 -14.12 3.26 8.40
N THR A 47 -15.19 3.90 8.89
CA THR A 47 -15.07 5.03 9.81
C THR A 47 -14.74 4.52 11.21
N GLY A 48 -13.72 5.12 11.83
CA GLY A 48 -13.32 4.76 13.19
C GLY A 48 -12.77 3.34 13.31
N LEU A 49 -12.17 2.82 12.23
CA LEU A 49 -11.60 1.47 12.22
C LEU A 49 -10.55 1.30 13.31
N LYS A 50 -9.65 2.27 13.44
CA LYS A 50 -8.58 2.22 14.43
C LYS A 50 -9.12 2.14 15.85
N GLU A 51 -10.11 2.97 16.21
CA GLU A 51 -10.70 3.02 17.54
C GLU A 51 -11.40 1.70 17.93
N ASN A 52 -11.92 0.98 16.94
CA ASN A 52 -12.69 -0.25 17.17
C ASN A 52 -11.85 -1.53 17.09
N VAL A 53 -10.72 -1.51 16.37
CA VAL A 53 -9.97 -2.74 16.02
C VAL A 53 -8.55 -2.75 16.56
N TYR A 54 -7.92 -1.57 16.76
CA TYR A 54 -6.57 -1.51 17.27
C TYR A 54 -6.46 -2.14 18.67
N ASP A 55 -5.57 -3.12 18.76
CA ASP A 55 -5.29 -3.83 20.01
C ASP A 55 -3.82 -3.59 20.39
N PRO A 56 -3.51 -2.86 21.48
CA PRO A 56 -2.14 -2.56 21.88
C PRO A 56 -1.36 -3.79 22.33
N PHE A 57 -2.02 -4.92 22.57
CA PHE A 57 -1.40 -6.20 22.95
C PHE A 57 -1.02 -7.08 21.76
N ARG A 58 -1.56 -6.79 20.56
CA ARG A 58 -1.26 -7.50 19.32
C ARG A 58 -0.11 -6.84 18.57
N PRO A 59 0.70 -7.60 17.82
CA PRO A 59 1.74 -7.01 17.00
C PRO A 59 1.18 -5.98 16.01
N VAL A 60 1.89 -4.86 15.87
CA VAL A 60 1.66 -3.86 14.84
C VAL A 60 2.70 -3.99 13.73
N ILE A 61 2.29 -3.82 12.51
CA ILE A 61 3.15 -3.78 11.33
C ILE A 61 3.30 -2.32 10.90
N LEU A 62 4.53 -1.89 10.71
CA LEU A 62 4.89 -0.59 10.16
C LEU A 62 5.49 -0.79 8.78
N SER A 63 4.80 -0.32 7.74
CA SER A 63 5.27 -0.43 6.36
C SER A 63 5.72 0.92 5.83
N PHE A 64 6.97 0.98 5.33
CA PHE A 64 7.61 2.23 4.92
C PHE A 64 7.81 2.33 3.41
N ASP A 65 7.61 3.55 2.89
CA ASP A 65 8.16 4.02 1.62
C ASP A 65 9.08 5.22 1.89
N PHE A 66 10.36 5.10 1.49
CA PHE A 66 11.45 5.99 1.90
C PHE A 66 11.63 7.22 1.00
N ASN A 67 10.57 7.69 0.37
CA ASN A 67 10.64 8.91 -0.42
C ASN A 67 10.82 10.15 0.46
N VAL A 68 11.79 10.97 0.13
CA VAL A 68 12.06 12.23 0.86
C VAL A 68 11.03 13.31 0.54
N PHE A 69 10.45 13.23 -0.67
CA PHE A 69 9.45 14.18 -1.16
C PHE A 69 8.39 13.43 -1.99
N PRO A 70 7.09 13.75 -1.85
CA PRO A 70 6.50 14.81 -1.05
C PRO A 70 6.47 14.52 0.46
N HIS A 71 6.62 13.28 0.85
CA HIS A 71 6.68 12.81 2.24
C HIS A 71 7.31 11.42 2.31
N MET A 72 7.92 11.11 3.43
CA MET A 72 8.23 9.74 3.80
C MET A 72 6.95 9.10 4.36
N THR A 73 6.61 7.90 3.91
CA THR A 73 5.34 7.25 4.27
C THR A 73 5.55 6.12 5.25
N CYS A 74 4.72 6.06 6.28
CA CYS A 74 4.56 4.87 7.13
C CYS A 74 3.07 4.54 7.26
N MET A 75 2.71 3.31 6.95
CA MET A 75 1.38 2.77 7.25
C MET A 75 1.44 1.95 8.54
N VAL A 76 0.41 2.10 9.39
CA VAL A 76 0.23 1.34 10.63
C VAL A 76 -0.84 0.29 10.40
N ILE A 77 -0.50 -0.98 10.56
CA ILE A 77 -1.34 -2.10 10.17
C ILE A 77 -1.42 -3.14 11.29
N GLN A 78 -2.59 -3.77 11.45
CA GLN A 78 -2.73 -5.02 12.21
C GLN A 78 -3.37 -6.11 11.33
N ILE A 79 -3.01 -7.37 11.57
CA ILE A 79 -3.54 -8.51 10.84
C ILE A 79 -4.21 -9.47 11.82
N ASP A 80 -5.47 -9.80 11.53
CA ASP A 80 -6.19 -10.88 12.18
C ASP A 80 -6.08 -12.16 11.33
N TYR A 81 -5.17 -13.04 11.73
CA TYR A 81 -4.92 -14.30 11.01
C TYR A 81 -6.06 -15.30 11.16
N VAL A 82 -6.85 -15.21 12.22
CA VAL A 82 -8.00 -16.10 12.46
C VAL A 82 -9.18 -15.67 11.59
N GLY A 83 -9.55 -14.39 11.67
CA GLY A 83 -10.63 -13.81 10.87
C GLY A 83 -10.25 -13.52 9.42
N LYS A 84 -8.98 -13.72 9.04
CA LYS A 84 -8.46 -13.40 7.69
C LYS A 84 -8.70 -11.94 7.29
N ASN A 85 -8.42 -11.01 8.21
CA ASN A 85 -8.59 -9.58 7.97
C ASN A 85 -7.27 -8.83 8.07
N VAL A 86 -7.07 -7.87 7.18
CA VAL A 86 -5.96 -6.91 7.21
C VAL A 86 -6.52 -5.53 7.44
N TYR A 87 -6.08 -4.88 8.50
CA TYR A 87 -6.56 -3.57 8.93
C TYR A 87 -5.49 -2.51 8.73
N PHE A 88 -5.67 -1.62 7.75
CA PHE A 88 -4.86 -0.41 7.58
C PHE A 88 -5.44 0.67 8.48
N LEU A 89 -4.81 0.88 9.63
CA LEU A 89 -5.36 1.66 10.73
C LEU A 89 -5.04 3.15 10.64
N GLU A 90 -3.87 3.48 10.12
CA GLU A 90 -3.40 4.86 10.06
C GLU A 90 -2.31 5.05 9.00
N GLU A 91 -2.30 6.23 8.38
CA GLU A 91 -1.19 6.70 7.56
C GLU A 91 -0.43 7.81 8.29
N ILE A 92 0.89 7.68 8.36
CA ILE A 92 1.79 8.68 8.93
C ILE A 92 2.66 9.21 7.80
N LEU A 93 2.53 10.50 7.51
CA LEU A 93 3.21 11.18 6.41
C LEU A 93 4.27 12.12 6.96
N GLY A 94 5.52 11.72 6.86
CA GLY A 94 6.67 12.52 7.27
C GLY A 94 6.97 13.62 6.26
N LYS A 95 6.42 14.80 6.45
CA LYS A 95 6.54 15.93 5.51
C LYS A 95 7.83 16.72 5.72
N PRO A 96 8.47 17.26 4.65
CA PRO A 96 9.65 18.12 4.76
C PRO A 96 9.41 19.35 5.63
N LYS A 97 8.26 20.01 5.52
CA LYS A 97 7.89 21.19 6.32
C LYS A 97 7.88 20.90 7.83
N GLU A 98 7.60 19.67 8.21
CA GLU A 98 7.57 19.19 9.60
C GLU A 98 8.93 18.59 10.03
N LYS A 99 9.93 18.57 9.14
CA LYS A 99 11.25 17.96 9.32
C LYS A 99 11.18 16.45 9.65
N MET A 100 10.10 15.78 9.25
CA MET A 100 9.87 14.35 9.49
C MET A 100 10.10 13.48 8.24
N ASN A 101 10.64 14.02 7.17
CA ASN A 101 10.93 13.32 5.92
C ASN A 101 12.27 12.57 5.92
N ASN A 102 12.67 12.06 7.08
CA ASN A 102 13.86 11.22 7.25
C ASN A 102 13.61 10.15 8.31
N SER A 103 14.36 9.05 8.21
CA SER A 103 14.14 7.86 9.04
C SER A 103 14.25 8.11 10.54
N PRO A 104 15.27 8.84 11.07
CA PRO A 104 15.37 9.07 12.50
C PRO A 104 14.20 9.85 13.10
N GLN A 105 13.79 10.95 12.43
CA GLN A 105 12.74 11.82 12.96
C GLN A 105 11.35 11.14 12.87
N LEU A 106 11.08 10.47 11.76
CA LEU A 106 9.83 9.74 11.59
C LEU A 106 9.73 8.57 12.59
N ALA A 107 10.83 7.82 12.79
CA ALA A 107 10.87 6.73 13.76
C ALA A 107 10.64 7.24 15.20
N LYS A 108 11.23 8.38 15.57
CA LYS A 108 11.03 9.01 16.88
C LYS A 108 9.56 9.39 17.08
N TYR A 109 8.94 10.05 16.10
CA TYR A 109 7.52 10.39 16.15
C TYR A 109 6.63 9.16 16.31
N ILE A 110 6.87 8.09 15.53
CA ILE A 110 6.14 6.83 15.62
C ILE A 110 6.31 6.20 17.00
N LYS A 111 7.53 6.18 17.54
CA LYS A 111 7.83 5.67 18.88
C LYS A 111 7.01 6.39 19.96
N GLU A 112 7.04 7.72 19.96
CA GLU A 112 6.29 8.54 20.92
C GLU A 112 4.78 8.23 20.84
N LYS A 113 4.25 8.16 19.62
CA LYS A 113 2.85 7.83 19.39
C LYS A 113 2.46 6.44 19.90
N LEU A 114 3.24 5.41 19.63
CA LEU A 114 2.97 4.04 20.11
C LEU A 114 3.03 3.95 21.64
N LEU A 115 3.93 4.72 22.27
CA LEU A 115 4.00 4.81 23.75
C LEU A 115 2.77 5.52 24.33
N GLU A 116 2.29 6.59 23.72
CA GLU A 116 1.04 7.27 24.11
C GLU A 116 -0.17 6.33 23.98
N GLU A 117 -0.20 5.52 22.93
CA GLU A 117 -1.22 4.48 22.71
C GLU A 117 -1.04 3.25 23.62
N LYS A 118 -0.04 3.26 24.48
CA LYS A 118 0.32 2.15 25.40
C LYS A 118 0.51 0.82 24.67
N HIS A 119 1.09 0.88 23.47
CA HIS A 119 1.40 -0.31 22.71
C HIS A 119 2.47 -1.14 23.40
N ILE A 120 2.19 -2.42 23.64
CA ILE A 120 3.10 -3.39 24.25
C ILE A 120 3.26 -4.66 23.40
N GLY A 121 2.46 -4.80 22.35
CA GLY A 121 2.66 -5.83 21.33
C GLY A 121 3.99 -5.64 20.59
N GLY A 122 4.47 -6.67 19.94
CA GLY A 122 5.67 -6.56 19.10
C GLY A 122 5.45 -5.63 17.90
N ILE A 123 6.52 -5.06 17.38
CA ILE A 123 6.49 -4.23 16.17
C ILE A 123 7.23 -4.97 15.06
N VAL A 124 6.60 -5.11 13.89
CA VAL A 124 7.26 -5.67 12.72
C VAL A 124 7.40 -4.60 11.64
N ILE A 125 8.64 -4.28 11.28
CA ILE A 125 8.96 -3.27 10.28
C ILE A 125 9.08 -3.94 8.92
N THR A 126 8.44 -3.36 7.90
CA THR A 126 8.56 -3.77 6.50
C THR A 126 8.55 -2.56 5.58
N GLY A 127 8.64 -2.75 4.27
CA GLY A 127 8.55 -1.64 3.31
C GLY A 127 9.34 -1.88 2.03
N ASP A 128 9.72 -0.79 1.38
CA ASP A 128 10.50 -0.82 0.16
C ASP A 128 11.89 -1.43 0.43
N PRO A 129 12.24 -2.56 -0.24
CA PRO A 129 13.59 -3.13 -0.12
C PRO A 129 14.73 -2.16 -0.49
N ALA A 130 14.46 -1.13 -1.29
CA ALA A 130 15.43 -0.07 -1.58
C ALA A 130 15.93 0.65 -0.31
N GLY A 131 15.14 0.63 0.78
CA GLY A 131 15.53 1.14 2.10
C GLY A 131 16.72 0.40 2.75
N THR A 132 17.11 -0.77 2.21
CA THR A 132 18.35 -1.49 2.63
C THR A 132 19.60 -0.98 1.92
N ALA A 133 19.46 -0.04 0.97
CA ALA A 133 20.59 0.50 0.22
C ALA A 133 21.59 1.18 1.16
N ARG A 134 22.87 0.89 0.93
CA ARG A 134 23.97 1.51 1.67
C ARG A 134 24.19 2.93 1.19
N SER A 135 24.55 3.81 2.11
CA SER A 135 24.99 5.17 1.79
C SER A 135 26.46 5.33 2.15
N THR A 136 27.21 6.06 1.36
CA THR A 136 28.60 6.44 1.69
C THR A 136 28.68 7.45 2.85
N GLN A 137 27.53 7.97 3.30
CA GLN A 137 27.41 8.93 4.40
C GLN A 137 27.09 8.26 5.74
N THR A 138 26.86 6.93 5.75
CA THR A 138 26.53 6.18 6.95
C THR A 138 27.58 5.11 7.20
N GLU A 139 27.72 4.67 8.46
CA GLU A 139 28.56 3.55 8.85
C GLU A 139 28.12 2.25 8.15
N GLU A 140 29.05 1.29 8.10
CA GLU A 140 28.76 -0.02 7.51
C GLU A 140 27.62 -0.73 8.26
N GLY A 141 26.63 -1.25 7.50
CA GLY A 141 25.46 -1.91 8.06
C GLY A 141 24.31 -0.97 8.44
N VAL A 142 24.51 0.35 8.42
CA VAL A 142 23.46 1.33 8.71
C VAL A 142 22.66 1.62 7.44
N ASN A 143 21.35 1.39 7.51
CA ASN A 143 20.38 1.69 6.47
C ASN A 143 19.07 2.20 7.09
N ASN A 144 18.08 2.55 6.28
CA ASN A 144 16.82 3.10 6.80
C ASN A 144 16.13 2.16 7.80
N PHE A 145 16.11 0.86 7.54
CA PHE A 145 15.47 -0.12 8.43
C PHE A 145 16.21 -0.26 9.76
N THR A 146 17.53 -0.35 9.73
CA THR A 146 18.32 -0.44 10.98
C THR A 146 18.20 0.80 11.84
N ILE A 147 18.12 2.00 11.23
CA ILE A 147 17.87 3.26 11.94
C ILE A 147 16.51 3.23 12.65
N ILE A 148 15.46 2.82 11.94
CA ILE A 148 14.10 2.76 12.48
C ILE A 148 14.03 1.71 13.60
N GLU A 149 14.55 0.51 13.35
CA GLU A 149 14.54 -0.60 14.29
C GLU A 149 15.28 -0.24 15.59
N ASN A 150 16.48 0.33 15.49
CA ASN A 150 17.24 0.79 16.64
C ASN A 150 16.49 1.88 17.42
N THR A 151 15.92 2.88 16.73
CA THR A 151 15.17 3.96 17.38
C THR A 151 13.95 3.43 18.13
N LEU A 152 13.20 2.49 17.55
CA LEU A 152 12.04 1.90 18.20
C LEU A 152 12.43 1.00 19.38
N ASN A 153 13.55 0.30 19.30
CA ASN A 153 14.05 -0.57 20.35
C ASN A 153 14.70 0.18 21.55
N GLU A 154 14.90 1.49 21.44
CA GLU A 154 15.31 2.28 22.58
C GLU A 154 14.18 2.38 23.63
N GLY A 155 14.22 1.60 24.69
CA GLY A 155 13.26 1.65 25.80
C GLY A 155 12.30 0.46 25.84
N ALA A 156 10.98 0.72 25.92
CA ALA A 156 9.99 -0.32 26.24
C ALA A 156 9.41 -1.05 25.01
N LEU A 157 9.64 -0.55 23.82
CA LEU A 157 9.12 -1.18 22.59
C LEU A 157 10.06 -2.27 22.08
N SER A 158 9.52 -3.25 21.34
CA SER A 158 10.29 -4.33 20.72
C SER A 158 9.96 -4.40 19.23
N ALA A 159 10.91 -4.05 18.40
CA ALA A 159 10.77 -3.99 16.95
C ALA A 159 11.75 -4.95 16.26
N THR A 160 11.28 -5.57 15.18
CA THR A 160 12.08 -6.42 14.28
C THR A 160 11.75 -6.13 12.85
N THR A 161 12.74 -6.23 11.95
CA THR A 161 12.55 -6.02 10.51
C THR A 161 12.27 -7.34 9.80
N LYS A 162 11.21 -7.34 8.96
CA LYS A 162 10.86 -8.46 8.08
C LYS A 162 10.68 -7.97 6.65
N LEU A 163 11.56 -8.39 5.76
CA LEU A 163 11.52 -8.03 4.35
C LEU A 163 11.46 -9.28 3.49
N LEU A 164 10.81 -9.17 2.32
CA LEU A 164 10.95 -10.18 1.28
C LEU A 164 12.33 -10.04 0.63
N SER A 165 12.99 -11.16 0.38
CA SER A 165 14.25 -11.20 -0.38
C SER A 165 14.08 -10.70 -1.81
N LYS A 166 12.88 -10.88 -2.39
CA LYS A 166 12.51 -10.41 -3.72
C LYS A 166 11.01 -10.10 -3.75
N GLN A 167 10.67 -8.90 -4.19
CA GLN A 167 9.27 -8.54 -4.43
C GLN A 167 8.72 -9.28 -5.66
N PRO A 168 7.44 -9.72 -5.60
CA PRO A 168 6.77 -10.24 -6.79
C PRO A 168 6.75 -9.21 -7.94
N PRO A 169 6.74 -9.64 -9.21
CA PRO A 169 6.58 -8.73 -10.34
C PRO A 169 5.33 -7.86 -10.19
N GLN A 170 5.47 -6.57 -10.46
CA GLN A 170 4.43 -5.58 -10.15
C GLN A 170 3.08 -5.90 -10.81
N LYS A 171 3.07 -6.30 -12.08
CA LYS A 171 1.86 -6.71 -12.80
C LYS A 171 1.12 -7.83 -12.07
N THR A 172 1.79 -8.95 -11.83
CA THR A 172 1.18 -10.13 -11.21
C THR A 172 0.73 -9.85 -9.78
N ARG A 173 1.50 -9.02 -9.06
CA ARG A 173 1.14 -8.53 -7.72
C ARG A 173 -0.15 -7.74 -7.74
N LEU A 174 -0.31 -6.79 -8.66
CA LEU A 174 -1.54 -6.00 -8.82
C LEU A 174 -2.75 -6.87 -9.18
N GLU A 175 -2.58 -7.84 -10.07
CA GLU A 175 -3.63 -8.81 -10.42
C GLU A 175 -4.13 -9.56 -9.18
N TRP A 176 -3.21 -10.04 -8.33
CA TRP A 176 -3.56 -10.73 -7.10
C TRP A 176 -4.22 -9.79 -6.06
N ILE A 177 -3.70 -8.59 -5.87
CA ILE A 177 -4.27 -7.59 -4.94
C ILE A 177 -5.70 -7.20 -5.37
N ASN A 178 -5.94 -7.08 -6.68
CA ASN A 178 -7.30 -6.86 -7.17
C ASN A 178 -8.25 -8.03 -6.85
N LYS A 179 -7.76 -9.27 -6.83
CA LYS A 179 -8.56 -10.43 -6.37
C LYS A 179 -8.86 -10.38 -4.89
N LEU A 180 -7.92 -9.91 -4.05
CA LEU A 180 -8.19 -9.65 -2.64
C LEU A 180 -9.30 -8.60 -2.47
N PHE A 181 -9.23 -7.48 -3.18
CA PHE A 181 -10.28 -6.45 -3.15
C PHE A 181 -11.61 -6.93 -3.73
N ALA A 182 -11.62 -7.78 -4.73
CA ALA A 182 -12.84 -8.39 -5.27
C ALA A 182 -13.52 -9.34 -4.26
N GLY A 183 -12.77 -9.89 -3.32
CA GLY A 183 -13.22 -10.95 -2.42
C GLY A 183 -13.12 -12.35 -3.02
N ASP A 184 -12.29 -12.50 -4.06
CA ASP A 184 -12.01 -13.80 -4.71
C ASP A 184 -10.98 -14.63 -3.91
N GLU A 185 -10.33 -14.00 -2.92
CA GLU A 185 -9.36 -14.61 -2.02
C GLU A 185 -9.89 -14.67 -0.58
N GLU A 186 -9.25 -15.48 0.27
CA GLU A 186 -9.70 -15.72 1.66
C GLU A 186 -9.51 -14.52 2.61
N TRP A 187 -8.82 -13.45 2.19
CA TRP A 187 -8.50 -12.30 3.01
C TRP A 187 -9.35 -11.10 2.65
N THR A 188 -9.77 -10.35 3.67
CA THR A 188 -10.48 -9.09 3.51
C THR A 188 -9.59 -7.93 3.96
N ILE A 189 -9.61 -6.84 3.20
CA ILE A 189 -8.83 -5.63 3.48
C ILE A 189 -9.79 -4.54 3.96
N TYR A 190 -9.50 -3.96 5.12
CA TYR A 190 -10.20 -2.80 5.66
C TYR A 190 -9.22 -1.64 5.85
N ILE A 191 -9.67 -0.44 5.54
CA ILE A 191 -8.87 0.78 5.56
C ILE A 191 -9.62 1.83 6.36
N ASP A 192 -8.97 2.45 7.34
CA ASP A 192 -9.57 3.57 8.06
C ASP A 192 -9.77 4.76 7.11
N MET A 193 -10.95 5.39 7.16
CA MET A 193 -11.28 6.53 6.29
C MET A 193 -10.32 7.72 6.45
N ARG A 194 -9.53 7.77 7.52
CA ARG A 194 -8.49 8.79 7.72
C ARG A 194 -7.24 8.53 6.89
N CYS A 195 -7.04 7.32 6.36
CA CYS A 195 -5.97 7.00 5.41
C CYS A 195 -6.27 7.60 4.03
N ARG A 196 -6.27 8.93 3.96
CA ARG A 196 -6.73 9.67 2.77
C ARG A 196 -5.79 9.52 1.58
N LYS A 197 -4.47 9.53 1.82
CA LYS A 197 -3.48 9.38 0.75
C LYS A 197 -3.47 7.97 0.20
N LEU A 198 -3.59 6.96 1.06
CA LEU A 198 -3.80 5.59 0.60
C LEU A 198 -5.07 5.47 -0.25
N THR A 199 -6.17 6.06 0.20
CA THR A 199 -7.44 6.06 -0.56
C THR A 199 -7.29 6.79 -1.89
N GLU A 200 -6.60 7.94 -1.94
CA GLU A 200 -6.30 8.64 -3.18
C GLU A 200 -5.47 7.78 -4.15
N ASP A 201 -4.44 7.11 -3.66
CA ASP A 201 -3.62 6.20 -4.45
C ASP A 201 -4.46 5.06 -5.04
N LEU A 202 -5.29 4.41 -4.22
CA LEU A 202 -6.15 3.31 -4.67
C LEU A 202 -7.19 3.72 -5.72
N ILE A 203 -7.67 4.96 -5.67
CA ILE A 203 -8.65 5.49 -6.63
C ILE A 203 -7.98 5.99 -7.92
N TYR A 204 -6.83 6.66 -7.82
CA TYR A 204 -6.28 7.43 -8.93
C TYR A 204 -5.02 6.84 -9.56
N GLN A 205 -4.35 5.88 -8.90
CA GLN A 205 -3.22 5.19 -9.49
C GLN A 205 -3.67 4.43 -10.73
N THR A 206 -3.02 4.71 -11.86
CA THR A 206 -3.26 4.00 -13.12
C THR A 206 -2.14 3.01 -13.43
N THR A 207 -2.35 2.17 -14.43
CA THR A 207 -1.32 1.29 -14.99
C THR A 207 -0.83 1.78 -16.33
N ASN A 208 0.41 1.43 -16.66
CA ASN A 208 0.97 1.49 -18.00
C ASN A 208 0.43 0.32 -18.85
N GLU A 209 0.70 0.34 -20.16
CA GLU A 209 0.31 -0.74 -21.10
C GLU A 209 0.90 -2.11 -20.71
N ASP A 210 2.06 -2.15 -20.07
CA ASP A 210 2.71 -3.36 -19.57
C ASP A 210 2.12 -3.91 -18.26
N GLY A 211 1.11 -3.21 -17.70
CA GLY A 211 0.46 -3.56 -16.44
C GLY A 211 1.22 -3.14 -15.18
N THR A 212 2.29 -2.36 -15.29
CA THR A 212 2.96 -1.75 -14.15
C THR A 212 2.27 -0.46 -13.70
N LYS A 213 2.48 -0.01 -12.46
CA LYS A 213 1.93 1.26 -11.97
C LYS A 213 2.52 2.43 -12.76
N ASN A 214 1.65 3.32 -13.22
CA ASN A 214 2.08 4.56 -13.87
C ASN A 214 2.58 5.54 -12.80
N LYS A 215 3.86 5.85 -12.84
CA LYS A 215 4.52 6.78 -11.92
C LYS A 215 4.58 8.19 -12.49
N ALA A 216 3.40 8.73 -12.82
CA ALA A 216 3.25 10.10 -13.33
C ALA A 216 3.81 11.12 -12.34
N LYS A 217 4.74 11.95 -12.82
CA LYS A 217 5.38 13.00 -12.01
C LYS A 217 4.66 14.32 -12.16
N VAL A 218 4.56 15.02 -11.04
CA VAL A 218 4.10 16.42 -10.96
C VAL A 218 5.18 17.28 -10.36
N THR A 219 5.13 18.58 -10.63
CA THR A 219 6.05 19.56 -10.03
C THR A 219 5.33 20.29 -8.90
N ASP A 220 5.93 20.28 -7.72
CA ASP A 220 5.43 21.09 -6.61
C ASP A 220 5.57 22.59 -6.93
N PRO A 221 4.50 23.38 -6.82
CA PRO A 221 4.53 24.79 -7.23
C PRO A 221 5.38 25.68 -6.34
N GLU A 222 5.63 25.29 -5.09
CA GLU A 222 6.40 26.07 -4.12
C GLU A 222 7.90 25.75 -4.19
N THR A 223 8.23 24.45 -4.26
CA THR A 223 9.63 23.98 -4.17
C THR A 223 10.24 23.66 -5.52
N LEU A 224 9.42 23.60 -6.58
CA LEU A 224 9.78 23.17 -7.94
C LEU A 224 10.36 21.75 -8.03
N VAL A 225 10.22 20.96 -6.97
CA VAL A 225 10.65 19.56 -6.93
C VAL A 225 9.65 18.71 -7.71
N LYS A 226 10.17 17.83 -8.57
CA LYS A 226 9.36 16.83 -9.27
C LYS A 226 9.22 15.59 -8.39
N TYR A 227 7.98 15.09 -8.24
CA TYR A 227 7.70 13.90 -7.46
C TYR A 227 6.59 13.06 -8.11
N GLU A 228 6.50 11.79 -7.73
CA GLU A 228 5.40 10.90 -8.13
C GLU A 228 4.12 11.31 -7.40
N LYS A 229 3.06 11.56 -8.16
CA LYS A 229 1.80 12.08 -7.59
C LYS A 229 1.08 11.05 -6.73
N TYR A 230 1.11 9.81 -7.18
CA TYR A 230 0.44 8.67 -6.55
C TYR A 230 1.42 7.50 -6.42
N GLY A 231 1.11 6.57 -5.53
CA GLY A 231 1.83 5.32 -5.40
C GLY A 231 2.52 5.12 -4.05
N HIS A 232 2.85 6.18 -3.35
CA HIS A 232 3.63 6.09 -2.11
C HIS A 232 2.95 5.28 -1.01
N CYS A 233 1.67 5.56 -0.75
CA CYS A 233 0.90 4.81 0.24
C CYS A 233 0.46 3.44 -0.29
N SER A 234 0.11 3.35 -1.57
CA SER A 234 -0.27 2.06 -2.16
C SER A 234 0.91 1.10 -2.33
N ASP A 235 2.15 1.60 -2.47
CA ASP A 235 3.33 0.74 -2.46
C ASP A 235 3.54 0.10 -1.08
N THR A 236 3.30 0.85 0.03
CA THR A 236 3.36 0.28 1.39
C THR A 236 2.30 -0.79 1.61
N LEU A 237 1.09 -0.63 1.06
CA LEU A 237 0.05 -1.66 1.07
C LEU A 237 0.53 -2.92 0.34
N ASP A 238 1.07 -2.77 -0.85
CA ASP A 238 1.59 -3.88 -1.65
C ASP A 238 2.68 -4.66 -0.88
N TYR A 239 3.61 -3.96 -0.21
CA TYR A 239 4.68 -4.60 0.55
C TYR A 239 4.14 -5.43 1.71
N VAL A 240 3.16 -4.91 2.45
CA VAL A 240 2.52 -5.64 3.56
C VAL A 240 1.84 -6.89 3.06
N LEU A 241 0.99 -6.78 2.06
CA LEU A 241 0.24 -7.92 1.55
C LEU A 241 1.18 -9.02 1.04
N CYS A 242 2.20 -8.67 0.27
CA CYS A 242 3.17 -9.64 -0.23
C CYS A 242 4.00 -10.29 0.89
N THR A 243 4.39 -9.52 1.92
CA THR A 243 5.25 -10.01 2.99
C THR A 243 4.50 -10.90 3.97
N PHE A 244 3.27 -10.55 4.33
CA PHE A 244 2.54 -11.20 5.40
C PHE A 244 1.47 -12.19 4.91
N LEU A 245 1.03 -12.08 3.66
CA LEU A 245 0.09 -13.02 3.04
C LEU A 245 0.78 -13.91 2.00
N SER A 246 2.06 -14.23 2.20
CA SER A 246 2.88 -15.02 1.27
C SER A 246 2.27 -16.38 0.92
N ASP A 247 1.55 -17.03 1.85
CA ASP A 247 0.87 -18.30 1.61
C ASP A 247 -0.29 -18.14 0.64
N SER A 248 -1.09 -17.07 0.78
CA SER A 248 -2.17 -16.74 -0.15
C SER A 248 -1.62 -16.42 -1.53
N TRP A 249 -0.55 -15.62 -1.59
CA TRP A 249 0.19 -15.35 -2.83
C TRP A 249 0.69 -16.64 -3.49
N GLY A 250 1.30 -17.55 -2.72
CA GLY A 250 1.78 -18.84 -3.22
C GLY A 250 0.65 -19.73 -3.77
N LYS A 251 -0.52 -19.72 -3.13
CA LYS A 251 -1.73 -20.42 -3.63
C LYS A 251 -2.21 -19.81 -4.95
N TYR A 252 -2.24 -18.48 -5.04
CA TYR A 252 -2.61 -17.76 -6.27
C TYR A 252 -1.70 -18.12 -7.44
N GLN A 253 -0.38 -18.10 -7.23
CA GLN A 253 0.59 -18.45 -8.28
C GLN A 253 0.42 -19.87 -8.79
N ARG A 254 0.19 -20.85 -7.90
CA ARG A 254 -0.04 -22.26 -8.28
C ARG A 254 -1.32 -22.43 -9.09
N ARG A 255 -2.39 -21.71 -8.77
CA ARG A 255 -3.63 -21.73 -9.56
C ARG A 255 -3.43 -21.19 -10.97
N GLY A 256 -2.68 -20.11 -11.12
CA GLY A 256 -2.33 -19.55 -12.42
C GLY A 256 -1.47 -20.48 -13.27
N ALA A 257 -0.51 -21.17 -12.66
CA ALA A 257 0.32 -22.18 -13.36
C ALA A 257 -0.48 -23.42 -13.82
N SER A 258 -1.49 -23.82 -13.05
CA SER A 258 -2.36 -24.96 -13.40
C SER A 258 -3.40 -24.62 -14.48
N ALA A 259 -3.64 -23.35 -14.75
CA ALA A 259 -4.60 -22.88 -15.75
C ALA A 259 -4.01 -22.74 -17.15
N ILE A 260 -2.71 -23.05 -17.36
CA ILE A 260 -2.12 -23.12 -18.70
C ILE A 260 -2.54 -24.48 -19.28
N PRO A 261 -3.47 -24.54 -20.27
CA PRO A 261 -3.80 -25.83 -20.89
C PRO A 261 -2.55 -26.37 -21.57
N THR A 262 -2.16 -27.57 -21.19
CA THR A 262 -1.14 -28.32 -21.94
C THR A 262 -1.75 -28.59 -23.30
N ILE A 263 -1.34 -27.84 -24.34
CA ILE A 263 -1.72 -28.14 -25.72
C ILE A 263 -0.99 -29.44 -26.06
N THR A 264 -1.67 -30.55 -25.87
CA THR A 264 -1.21 -31.83 -26.41
C THR A 264 -1.41 -31.77 -27.92
N THR A 265 -0.36 -31.44 -28.64
CA THR A 265 -0.32 -31.55 -30.09
C THR A 265 -0.46 -33.05 -30.42
N ALA A 266 -1.66 -33.49 -30.74
CA ALA A 266 -1.87 -34.78 -31.36
C ALA A 266 -1.16 -34.74 -32.73
N ILE A 267 -0.04 -35.43 -32.85
CA ILE A 267 0.61 -35.70 -34.15
C ILE A 267 -0.29 -36.66 -34.86
N ILE A 268 -1.11 -36.15 -35.77
CA ILE A 268 -1.83 -37.00 -36.74
C ILE A 268 -0.79 -37.46 -37.77
N THR A 269 -0.32 -38.71 -37.64
CA THR A 269 0.45 -39.35 -38.70
C THR A 269 -0.51 -39.73 -39.84
N PRO A 270 -0.30 -39.24 -41.06
CA PRO A 270 -1.12 -39.70 -42.19
C PRO A 270 -0.79 -41.17 -42.50
N ASN A 271 -1.77 -42.03 -42.40
CA ASN A 271 -1.68 -43.38 -42.93
C ASN A 271 -1.68 -43.32 -44.45
N PHE A 272 -0.52 -43.50 -45.09
CA PHE A 272 -0.49 -43.86 -46.48
C PHE A 272 -0.75 -45.37 -46.62
N MET A 273 -1.92 -45.73 -47.12
CA MET A 273 -2.16 -47.05 -47.64
C MET A 273 -1.53 -47.11 -49.06
N TYR A 274 -0.68 -48.11 -49.29
CA TYR A 274 -0.36 -48.66 -50.59
C TYR A 274 -1.27 -49.86 -50.88
#